data_929587d53e9e74ef93a8d7ed4f28b322
#
_entry.id   929587d53e9e74ef93a8d7ed4f28b322
#
_cell.length_a   1.000
_cell.length_b   1.000
_cell.length_c   1.000
_cell.angle_alpha   90.00
_cell.angle_beta   90.00
_cell.angle_gamma   90.00
#
_symmetry.space_group_name_H-M   'P 1'
#
loop_
_entity.id
_entity.type
_entity.pdbx_description
1 polymer ?
#
loop_
_entity_poly.entity_id
_entity_poly.type
_entity_poly.pdbx_seq_one_letter_code
_entity_poly.pdbx_strand_id
1 'polypeptide(L)'
;FIRINHSEKKMKKNNDHINDKELLPKYLKSSYDMSGVILEGETLKDFRDVPGWINDAEHIYVEAVDKAKDGAHFVEIGVLYGQSATHMAQLIKDSGKDIKFDAIDIFWGIEHGIKNYLNQNQPYQFLEYLEQPIYENWTILGIVKFPITHFGLSDYVNFITCEERYAHRLYDDNTLDFVWIDADHGVDIVYNDLVNFWPKMRSGGTIGGDDIHYEEVLNDVKKFTKEYQVDVKYSYNGFRITKK
;
A
#
# COMPACT_ATOMS: atom_id res chain seq x y z
N PHE A 1 20.52 -10.95 -22.37
CA PHE A 1 20.15 -10.49 -23.71
C PHE A 1 18.83 -11.13 -24.07
N ILE A 2 17.72 -10.45 -23.81
CA ILE A 2 16.38 -10.88 -24.20
C ILE A 2 16.10 -10.24 -25.55
N ARG A 3 15.78 -11.04 -26.56
CA ARG A 3 15.41 -10.58 -27.89
C ARG A 3 14.09 -9.82 -27.84
N ILE A 4 14.16 -8.51 -27.90
CA ILE A 4 13.03 -7.63 -28.17
C ILE A 4 12.97 -7.48 -29.70
N ASN A 5 12.15 -8.28 -30.36
CA ASN A 5 12.00 -8.11 -31.83
C ASN A 5 10.61 -8.41 -32.39
N HIS A 6 9.57 -8.53 -31.54
CA HIS A 6 8.21 -8.65 -32.07
C HIS A 6 7.23 -7.60 -31.50
N SER A 7 7.64 -6.86 -30.46
CA SER A 7 6.78 -5.86 -29.79
C SER A 7 6.78 -4.49 -30.46
N GLU A 8 7.89 -4.08 -31.07
CA GLU A 8 7.96 -2.73 -31.64
C GLU A 8 6.98 -2.45 -32.79
N LYS A 9 6.65 -3.46 -33.62
CA LYS A 9 5.65 -3.28 -34.70
C LYS A 9 4.21 -3.22 -34.18
N LYS A 10 3.93 -3.88 -33.04
CA LYS A 10 2.60 -3.81 -32.40
C LYS A 10 2.44 -2.53 -31.58
N MET A 11 3.50 -2.10 -30.88
CA MET A 11 3.48 -0.83 -30.12
C MET A 11 3.31 0.40 -31.04
N LYS A 12 3.94 0.46 -32.20
CA LYS A 12 3.73 1.57 -33.15
C LYS A 12 2.30 1.65 -33.67
N LYS A 13 1.63 0.51 -33.89
CA LYS A 13 0.22 0.50 -34.29
C LYS A 13 -0.72 0.92 -33.16
N ASN A 14 -0.40 0.58 -31.93
CA ASN A 14 -1.22 0.98 -30.78
C ASN A 14 -0.98 2.44 -30.38
N ASN A 15 0.22 2.99 -30.58
CA ASN A 15 0.49 4.40 -30.30
C ASN A 15 -0.28 5.37 -31.21
N ASP A 16 -0.55 4.99 -32.46
CA ASP A 16 -1.38 5.82 -33.36
C ASP A 16 -2.84 5.88 -32.90
N HIS A 17 -3.32 4.85 -32.18
CA HIS A 17 -4.66 4.84 -31.56
C HIS A 17 -4.69 5.49 -30.18
N ILE A 18 -3.57 5.51 -29.44
CA ILE A 18 -3.46 6.11 -28.10
C ILE A 18 -3.47 7.65 -28.17
N ASN A 19 -3.13 8.24 -29.32
CA ASN A 19 -3.24 9.68 -29.53
C ASN A 19 -4.66 10.16 -29.88
N ASP A 20 -5.59 9.27 -30.07
CA ASP A 20 -7.00 9.62 -30.21
C ASP A 20 -7.59 9.92 -28.84
N LYS A 21 -7.85 11.20 -28.58
CA LYS A 21 -8.33 11.69 -27.28
C LYS A 21 -9.65 11.06 -26.82
N GLU A 22 -10.39 10.46 -27.73
CA GLU A 22 -11.65 9.75 -27.44
C GLU A 22 -11.43 8.31 -26.98
N LEU A 23 -10.29 7.71 -27.35
CA LEU A 23 -9.96 6.32 -27.00
C LEU A 23 -9.02 6.18 -25.82
N LEU A 24 -8.38 7.27 -25.37
CA LEU A 24 -7.62 7.29 -24.14
C LEU A 24 -8.60 7.18 -22.97
N PRO A 25 -8.60 6.09 -22.22
CA PRO A 25 -9.42 6.00 -21.01
C PRO A 25 -9.14 7.21 -20.12
N LYS A 26 -10.18 7.77 -19.51
CA LYS A 26 -10.09 8.98 -18.66
C LYS A 26 -8.98 8.89 -17.62
N TYR A 27 -8.72 7.71 -17.08
CA TYR A 27 -7.66 7.49 -16.08
C TYR A 27 -6.22 7.60 -16.64
N LEU A 28 -5.98 7.36 -17.96
CA LEU A 28 -4.66 7.60 -18.55
C LEU A 28 -4.32 9.09 -18.62
N LYS A 29 -5.32 9.93 -18.78
CA LYS A 29 -5.15 11.38 -18.60
C LYS A 29 -4.79 11.69 -17.14
N SER A 30 -5.35 10.93 -16.22
CA SER A 30 -5.16 11.12 -14.78
C SER A 30 -3.80 10.67 -14.27
N SER A 31 -3.16 9.68 -14.88
CA SER A 31 -1.80 9.30 -14.49
C SER A 31 -0.77 10.41 -14.78
N TYR A 32 -1.10 11.34 -15.65
CA TYR A 32 -0.27 12.54 -15.96
C TYR A 32 -0.79 13.81 -15.28
N ASP A 33 -2.10 13.90 -15.05
CA ASP A 33 -2.75 15.02 -14.36
C ASP A 33 -3.98 14.51 -13.62
N MET A 34 -3.76 13.99 -12.42
CA MET A 34 -4.82 13.42 -11.58
C MET A 34 -5.76 14.47 -11.00
N SER A 35 -5.43 15.75 -11.12
CA SER A 35 -6.27 16.86 -10.61
C SER A 35 -7.61 17.01 -11.32
N GLY A 36 -7.82 16.33 -12.45
CA GLY A 36 -9.01 16.44 -13.29
C GLY A 36 -9.87 15.18 -13.43
N VAL A 37 -9.52 14.06 -12.79
CA VAL A 37 -10.36 12.85 -12.83
C VAL A 37 -11.41 12.91 -11.74
N ILE A 38 -12.48 13.59 -12.07
CA ILE A 38 -13.76 13.33 -11.45
C ILE A 38 -14.34 12.13 -12.19
N LEU A 39 -14.48 11.00 -11.53
CA LEU A 39 -15.31 9.92 -12.02
C LEU A 39 -16.71 10.50 -12.22
N GLU A 40 -17.19 10.52 -13.46
CA GLU A 40 -18.53 11.07 -13.74
C GLU A 40 -19.55 10.28 -12.89
N GLY A 41 -20.08 10.93 -11.86
CA GLY A 41 -21.16 10.44 -11.02
C GLY A 41 -20.80 10.00 -9.61
N GLU A 42 -19.52 9.77 -9.26
CA GLU A 42 -19.15 9.40 -7.90
C GLU A 42 -17.98 10.24 -7.40
N THR A 43 -18.19 10.97 -6.33
CA THR A 43 -17.14 11.64 -5.55
C THR A 43 -16.73 10.71 -4.42
N LEU A 44 -15.42 10.41 -4.33
CA LEU A 44 -14.87 9.81 -3.12
C LEU A 44 -15.24 10.70 -1.92
N LYS A 45 -15.88 10.13 -0.90
CA LYS A 45 -16.31 10.86 0.30
C LYS A 45 -15.32 10.70 1.43
N ASP A 46 -14.80 9.49 1.58
CA ASP A 46 -13.77 9.16 2.54
C ASP A 46 -12.90 8.00 2.05
N PHE A 47 -11.93 7.58 2.86
CA PHE A 47 -11.00 6.51 2.50
C PHE A 47 -11.70 5.15 2.21
N ARG A 48 -12.93 4.92 2.70
CA ARG A 48 -13.69 3.67 2.47
C ARG A 48 -14.19 3.54 1.05
N ASP A 49 -14.26 4.66 0.33
CA ASP A 49 -14.58 4.67 -1.10
C ASP A 49 -13.34 4.34 -1.96
N VAL A 50 -12.14 4.29 -1.38
CA VAL A 50 -10.90 3.88 -2.04
C VAL A 50 -10.84 2.36 -2.08
N PRO A 51 -10.55 1.72 -3.23
CA PRO A 51 -10.36 0.29 -3.28
C PRO A 51 -9.24 -0.19 -2.35
N GLY A 52 -9.46 -1.33 -1.70
CA GLY A 52 -8.48 -1.93 -0.79
C GLY A 52 -9.15 -2.71 0.34
N TRP A 53 -8.32 -3.22 1.24
CA TRP A 53 -8.75 -3.94 2.43
C TRP A 53 -8.00 -3.38 3.64
N ILE A 54 -8.69 -2.58 4.44
CA ILE A 54 -8.09 -2.05 5.68
C ILE A 54 -8.46 -2.90 6.90
N ASN A 55 -9.59 -3.62 6.80
CA ASN A 55 -10.08 -4.53 7.82
C ASN A 55 -9.81 -4.04 9.27
N ASP A 56 -9.08 -4.83 10.03
CA ASP A 56 -8.72 -4.52 11.41
C ASP A 56 -7.64 -3.45 11.57
N ALA A 57 -6.92 -3.11 10.51
CA ALA A 57 -5.89 -2.07 10.56
C ALA A 57 -6.48 -0.69 10.88
N GLU A 58 -7.76 -0.44 10.60
CA GLU A 58 -8.40 0.86 10.88
C GLU A 58 -8.17 1.29 12.34
N HIS A 59 -8.53 0.45 13.31
CA HIS A 59 -8.37 0.81 14.71
C HIS A 59 -6.90 0.80 15.18
N ILE A 60 -6.05 -0.01 14.53
CA ILE A 60 -4.61 -0.06 14.84
C ILE A 60 -3.93 1.23 14.39
N TYR A 61 -4.32 1.76 13.23
CA TYR A 61 -3.81 3.02 12.72
C TYR A 61 -4.23 4.21 13.59
N VAL A 62 -5.50 4.24 14.02
CA VAL A 62 -5.98 5.25 14.98
C VAL A 62 -5.13 5.20 16.25
N GLU A 63 -4.94 4.00 16.83
CA GLU A 63 -4.14 3.84 18.06
C GLU A 63 -2.68 4.27 17.86
N ALA A 64 -2.08 3.97 16.69
CA ALA A 64 -0.71 4.36 16.37
C ALA A 64 -0.56 5.88 16.30
N VAL A 65 -1.47 6.57 15.58
CA VAL A 65 -1.45 8.03 15.47
C VAL A 65 -1.73 8.70 16.81
N ASP A 66 -2.68 8.19 17.60
CA ASP A 66 -2.99 8.74 18.92
C ASP A 66 -1.77 8.71 19.86
N LYS A 67 -1.00 7.64 19.85
CA LYS A 67 0.20 7.45 20.68
C LYS A 67 1.45 8.15 20.14
N ALA A 68 1.46 8.49 18.87
CA ALA A 68 2.60 9.12 18.22
C ALA A 68 2.95 10.47 18.84
N LYS A 69 4.23 10.78 18.86
CA LYS A 69 4.78 12.09 19.19
C LYS A 69 5.21 12.80 17.91
N ASP A 70 5.40 14.10 17.98
CA ASP A 70 6.02 14.85 16.88
C ASP A 70 7.40 14.28 16.56
N GLY A 71 7.69 14.16 15.26
CA GLY A 71 8.89 13.52 14.74
C GLY A 71 8.79 11.99 14.67
N ALA A 72 7.62 11.40 14.88
CA ALA A 72 7.42 9.96 14.69
C ALA A 72 7.56 9.56 13.21
N HIS A 73 8.01 8.34 12.96
CA HIS A 73 8.18 7.80 11.63
C HIS A 73 7.43 6.48 11.47
N PHE A 74 6.48 6.47 10.56
CA PHE A 74 5.59 5.35 10.24
C PHE A 74 5.91 4.77 8.88
N VAL A 75 5.75 3.46 8.73
CA VAL A 75 5.98 2.74 7.47
C VAL A 75 4.85 1.74 7.26
N GLU A 76 4.31 1.70 6.04
CA GLU A 76 3.42 0.66 5.54
C GLU A 76 4.10 -0.06 4.39
N ILE A 77 4.06 -1.40 4.39
CA ILE A 77 4.63 -2.27 3.36
C ILE A 77 3.49 -3.06 2.75
N GLY A 78 3.27 -2.87 1.44
CA GLY A 78 2.07 -3.31 0.77
C GLY A 78 0.98 -2.24 0.82
N VAL A 79 0.77 -1.56 -0.29
CA VAL A 79 -0.16 -0.42 -0.40
C VAL A 79 -1.36 -0.79 -1.27
N LEU A 80 -1.16 -1.72 -2.20
CA LEU A 80 -2.16 -2.13 -3.18
C LEU A 80 -2.78 -0.91 -3.87
N TYR A 81 -4.09 -0.66 -3.67
CA TYR A 81 -4.81 0.48 -4.28
C TYR A 81 -4.87 1.73 -3.40
N GLY A 82 -4.31 1.67 -2.19
CA GLY A 82 -4.08 2.83 -1.33
C GLY A 82 -5.18 3.15 -0.33
N GLN A 83 -6.11 2.24 -0.03
CA GLN A 83 -7.15 2.48 0.97
C GLN A 83 -6.55 2.74 2.35
N SER A 84 -5.69 1.83 2.82
CA SER A 84 -5.01 1.91 4.11
C SER A 84 -4.09 3.13 4.19
N ALA A 85 -3.28 3.38 3.16
CA ALA A 85 -2.41 4.55 3.08
C ALA A 85 -3.19 5.86 3.09
N THR A 86 -4.36 5.91 2.41
CA THR A 86 -5.25 7.08 2.44
C THR A 86 -5.80 7.33 3.84
N HIS A 87 -6.22 6.27 4.54
CA HIS A 87 -6.69 6.37 5.92
C HIS A 87 -5.59 6.86 6.86
N MET A 88 -4.39 6.27 6.81
CA MET A 88 -3.26 6.70 7.63
C MET A 88 -2.91 8.16 7.38
N ALA A 89 -2.80 8.58 6.13
CA ALA A 89 -2.51 9.97 5.78
C ALA A 89 -3.59 10.94 6.29
N GLN A 90 -4.88 10.55 6.24
CA GLN A 90 -5.98 11.34 6.80
C GLN A 90 -5.87 11.46 8.32
N LEU A 91 -5.60 10.36 9.03
CA LEU A 91 -5.40 10.37 10.47
C LEU A 91 -4.23 11.28 10.88
N ILE A 92 -3.12 11.24 10.16
CA ILE A 92 -1.95 12.09 10.41
C ILE A 92 -2.34 13.55 10.23
N LYS A 93 -2.98 13.90 9.11
CA LYS A 93 -3.47 15.26 8.85
C LYS A 93 -4.38 15.77 9.98
N ASP A 94 -5.37 14.96 10.36
CA ASP A 94 -6.38 15.37 11.35
C ASP A 94 -5.79 15.47 12.77
N SER A 95 -4.74 14.72 13.07
CA SER A 95 -4.03 14.78 14.35
C SER A 95 -3.25 16.07 14.54
N GLY A 96 -2.87 16.76 13.47
CA GLY A 96 -2.00 17.93 13.49
C GLY A 96 -0.57 17.66 13.95
N LYS A 97 -0.18 16.37 14.10
CA LYS A 97 1.15 15.97 14.55
C LYS A 97 2.13 15.94 13.39
N ASP A 98 3.40 16.19 13.69
CA ASP A 98 4.52 15.97 12.76
C ASP A 98 4.88 14.48 12.71
N ILE A 99 4.24 13.73 11.82
CA ILE A 99 4.48 12.31 11.60
C ILE A 99 4.90 12.11 10.16
N LYS A 100 6.10 11.57 9.96
CA LYS A 100 6.54 11.09 8.65
C LYS A 100 5.90 9.74 8.36
N PHE A 101 5.29 9.57 7.19
CA PHE A 101 4.69 8.32 6.76
C PHE A 101 5.19 7.91 5.38
N ASP A 102 5.85 6.76 5.31
CA ASP A 102 6.33 6.15 4.08
C ASP A 102 5.44 4.94 3.73
N ALA A 103 4.82 4.97 2.56
CA ALA A 103 4.01 3.90 1.98
C ALA A 103 4.80 3.21 0.87
N ILE A 104 5.16 1.94 1.07
CA ILE A 104 6.11 1.20 0.25
C ILE A 104 5.39 0.07 -0.50
N ASP A 105 5.58 0.03 -1.80
CA ASP A 105 5.07 -1.01 -2.67
C ASP A 105 5.93 -1.07 -3.94
N ILE A 106 5.86 -2.14 -4.70
CA ILE A 106 6.42 -2.20 -6.04
C ILE A 106 5.57 -1.42 -7.05
N PHE A 107 4.32 -1.15 -6.70
CA PHE A 107 3.29 -0.49 -7.52
C PHE A 107 3.14 -1.11 -8.92
N TRP A 108 3.34 -2.38 -9.04
CA TRP A 108 3.07 -3.12 -10.27
C TRP A 108 1.60 -3.54 -10.28
N GLY A 109 0.98 -3.38 -11.44
CA GLY A 109 -0.37 -3.91 -11.63
C GLY A 109 -0.36 -5.43 -11.50
N ILE A 110 -1.04 -5.93 -10.48
CA ILE A 110 -1.15 -7.36 -10.24
C ILE A 110 -2.36 -7.88 -11.01
N GLU A 111 -2.13 -8.55 -12.14
CA GLU A 111 -3.20 -9.12 -12.96
C GLU A 111 -4.15 -10.04 -12.15
N HIS A 112 -3.60 -10.77 -11.18
CA HIS A 112 -4.37 -11.68 -10.32
C HIS A 112 -5.17 -10.94 -9.24
N GLY A 113 -4.63 -9.91 -8.63
CA GLY A 113 -5.30 -9.12 -7.60
C GLY A 113 -6.54 -8.43 -8.14
N ILE A 114 -6.43 -7.85 -9.32
CA ILE A 114 -7.54 -7.15 -9.97
C ILE A 114 -8.67 -8.12 -10.33
N LYS A 115 -8.37 -9.26 -10.95
CA LYS A 115 -9.40 -10.25 -11.30
C LYS A 115 -10.12 -10.77 -10.06
N ASN A 116 -9.41 -11.01 -8.97
CA ASN A 116 -10.02 -11.45 -7.72
C ASN A 116 -10.89 -10.35 -7.10
N TYR A 117 -10.45 -9.11 -7.17
CA TYR A 117 -11.20 -7.96 -6.68
C TYR A 117 -12.48 -7.72 -7.48
N LEU A 118 -12.41 -7.77 -8.81
CA LEU A 118 -13.55 -7.63 -9.71
C LEU A 118 -14.58 -8.75 -9.52
N ASN A 119 -14.13 -9.96 -9.22
CA ASN A 119 -15.02 -11.11 -8.95
C ASN A 119 -15.76 -11.00 -7.61
N GLN A 120 -15.41 -10.10 -6.71
CA GLN A 120 -16.07 -9.90 -5.42
C GLN A 120 -17.30 -8.95 -5.47
N ASN A 121 -17.81 -8.63 -6.66
CA ASN A 121 -18.97 -7.76 -6.86
C ASN A 121 -18.86 -6.40 -6.14
N GLN A 122 -17.67 -5.84 -6.08
CA GLN A 122 -17.49 -4.51 -5.52
C GLN A 122 -18.11 -3.46 -6.46
N PRO A 123 -18.89 -2.50 -5.96
CA PRO A 123 -19.69 -1.57 -6.77
C PRO A 123 -18.87 -0.47 -7.45
N TYR A 124 -17.57 -0.65 -7.62
CA TYR A 124 -16.69 0.41 -8.08
C TYR A 124 -16.55 0.41 -9.61
N GLN A 125 -17.22 1.34 -10.28
CA GLN A 125 -16.93 1.69 -11.68
C GLN A 125 -15.44 1.99 -11.92
N PHE A 126 -14.74 2.41 -10.88
CA PHE A 126 -13.31 2.61 -10.83
C PHE A 126 -12.51 1.35 -11.24
N LEU A 127 -13.03 0.16 -10.96
CA LEU A 127 -12.37 -1.11 -11.30
C LEU A 127 -12.43 -1.42 -12.80
N GLU A 128 -13.45 -0.96 -13.52
CA GLU A 128 -13.50 -1.09 -14.98
C GLU A 128 -12.33 -0.36 -15.65
N TYR A 129 -11.80 0.67 -15.00
CA TYR A 129 -10.62 1.40 -15.46
C TYR A 129 -9.31 0.68 -15.09
N LEU A 130 -9.31 -0.24 -14.12
CA LEU A 130 -8.13 -0.99 -13.73
C LEU A 130 -7.84 -2.17 -14.66
N GLU A 131 -8.83 -2.69 -15.39
CA GLU A 131 -8.65 -3.81 -16.33
C GLU A 131 -7.79 -3.47 -17.55
N GLN A 132 -7.74 -2.20 -17.93
CA GLN A 132 -7.09 -1.80 -19.19
C GLN A 132 -5.61 -1.43 -19.09
N PRO A 133 -5.08 -0.85 -17.99
CA PRO A 133 -3.70 -0.36 -17.94
C PRO A 133 -2.65 -1.40 -17.58
N ILE A 134 -3.03 -2.60 -17.23
CA ILE A 134 -2.11 -3.62 -16.69
C ILE A 134 -1.34 -4.35 -17.78
N TYR A 135 -1.64 -4.06 -19.01
CA TYR A 135 -0.91 -4.57 -20.15
C TYR A 135 0.40 -3.80 -20.34
N GLU A 136 1.52 -4.49 -20.06
CA GLU A 136 2.88 -4.10 -20.46
C GLU A 136 3.48 -2.85 -19.75
N ASN A 137 4.04 -3.02 -18.55
CA ASN A 137 4.91 -2.09 -17.84
C ASN A 137 4.25 -0.86 -17.18
N TRP A 138 2.98 -0.90 -16.84
CA TRP A 138 2.30 0.22 -16.19
C TRP A 138 2.30 0.07 -14.67
N THR A 139 2.57 1.16 -13.99
CA THR A 139 2.50 1.23 -12.53
C THR A 139 1.10 1.65 -12.06
N ILE A 140 0.62 1.04 -10.97
CA ILE A 140 -0.62 1.47 -10.31
C ILE A 140 -0.42 2.72 -9.43
N LEU A 141 0.80 3.24 -9.33
CA LEU A 141 1.13 4.39 -8.48
C LEU A 141 0.24 5.61 -8.75
N GLY A 142 -0.11 5.86 -10.01
CA GLY A 142 -1.03 6.95 -10.37
C GLY A 142 -2.42 6.77 -9.76
N ILE A 143 -2.90 5.52 -9.71
CA ILE A 143 -4.20 5.16 -9.10
C ILE A 143 -4.16 5.38 -7.60
N VAL A 144 -3.10 4.92 -6.93
CA VAL A 144 -2.89 5.10 -5.49
C VAL A 144 -2.79 6.57 -5.10
N LYS A 145 -2.15 7.39 -5.93
CA LYS A 145 -2.01 8.84 -5.69
C LYS A 145 -3.30 9.63 -5.91
N PHE A 146 -4.25 9.08 -6.64
CA PHE A 146 -5.50 9.80 -6.92
C PHE A 146 -6.27 10.15 -5.64
N PRO A 147 -6.67 9.21 -4.76
CA PRO A 147 -7.39 9.55 -3.54
C PRO A 147 -6.57 10.47 -2.63
N ILE A 148 -5.26 10.28 -2.57
CA ILE A 148 -4.35 11.14 -1.80
C ILE A 148 -4.44 12.59 -2.27
N THR A 149 -4.41 12.82 -3.57
CA THR A 149 -4.54 14.17 -4.14
C THR A 149 -5.96 14.71 -3.95
N HIS A 150 -6.97 13.88 -4.18
CA HIS A 150 -8.38 14.24 -4.03
C HIS A 150 -8.72 14.76 -2.64
N PHE A 151 -8.21 14.09 -1.58
CA PHE A 151 -8.43 14.49 -0.20
C PHE A 151 -7.41 15.53 0.33
N GLY A 152 -6.49 15.99 -0.51
CA GLY A 152 -5.44 16.94 -0.11
C GLY A 152 -4.50 16.38 0.94
N LEU A 153 -4.03 15.14 0.73
CA LEU A 153 -3.19 14.37 1.64
C LEU A 153 -1.73 14.25 1.16
N SER A 154 -1.36 14.91 0.08
CA SER A 154 -0.05 14.75 -0.56
C SER A 154 1.14 15.08 0.33
N ASP A 155 0.96 15.94 1.33
CA ASP A 155 2.02 16.33 2.27
C ASP A 155 2.13 15.35 3.47
N TYR A 156 1.23 14.36 3.58
CA TYR A 156 1.12 13.46 4.72
C TYR A 156 1.54 12.03 4.43
N VAL A 157 1.95 11.73 3.20
CA VAL A 157 2.44 10.42 2.78
C VAL A 157 3.51 10.53 1.72
N ASN A 158 4.55 9.72 1.85
CA ASN A 158 5.60 9.56 0.86
C ASN A 158 5.53 8.15 0.25
N PHE A 159 5.34 8.07 -1.08
CA PHE A 159 5.30 6.78 -1.79
C PHE A 159 6.69 6.38 -2.26
N ILE A 160 7.10 5.18 -1.88
CA ILE A 160 8.42 4.63 -2.20
C ILE A 160 8.25 3.35 -3.01
N THR A 161 8.72 3.35 -4.25
CA THR A 161 8.74 2.13 -5.07
C THR A 161 9.92 1.26 -4.68
N CYS A 162 9.64 0.17 -3.97
CA CYS A 162 10.65 -0.76 -3.49
C CYS A 162 10.05 -2.16 -3.30
N GLU A 163 10.83 -3.21 -3.58
CA GLU A 163 10.45 -4.55 -3.18
C GLU A 163 10.52 -4.70 -1.65
N GLU A 164 9.50 -5.32 -1.06
CA GLU A 164 9.33 -5.60 0.37
C GLU A 164 10.63 -6.07 1.05
N ARG A 165 11.26 -7.11 0.53
CA ARG A 165 12.49 -7.71 1.08
C ARG A 165 13.67 -6.74 1.22
N TYR A 166 13.65 -5.60 0.53
CA TYR A 166 14.71 -4.58 0.57
C TYR A 166 14.31 -3.32 1.31
N ALA A 167 13.03 -3.14 1.61
CA ALA A 167 12.48 -1.91 2.20
C ALA A 167 13.16 -1.53 3.53
N HIS A 168 13.50 -2.50 4.37
CA HIS A 168 14.20 -2.27 5.64
C HIS A 168 15.54 -1.52 5.51
N ARG A 169 16.19 -1.58 4.33
CA ARG A 169 17.49 -0.91 4.06
C ARG A 169 17.36 0.59 3.92
N LEU A 170 16.15 1.11 3.82
CA LEU A 170 15.88 2.54 3.72
C LEU A 170 15.96 3.23 5.09
N TYR A 171 16.07 2.48 6.17
CA TYR A 171 15.96 2.98 7.53
C TYR A 171 17.18 2.63 8.38
N ASP A 172 17.59 3.60 9.20
CA ASP A 172 18.59 3.36 10.24
C ASP A 172 17.96 2.62 11.44
N ASP A 173 18.79 2.00 12.26
CA ASP A 173 18.33 1.32 13.45
C ASP A 173 17.73 2.31 14.47
N ASN A 174 16.66 1.89 15.16
CA ASN A 174 15.95 2.65 16.18
C ASN A 174 15.37 3.99 15.68
N THR A 175 14.84 4.02 14.47
CA THR A 175 14.24 5.23 13.86
C THR A 175 12.74 5.13 13.64
N LEU A 176 12.15 3.93 13.65
CA LEU A 176 10.74 3.72 13.33
C LEU A 176 9.88 3.56 14.58
N ASP A 177 8.73 4.22 14.58
CA ASP A 177 7.75 4.17 15.66
C ASP A 177 6.59 3.23 15.36
N PHE A 178 6.25 3.06 14.07
CA PHE A 178 5.20 2.17 13.62
C PHE A 178 5.57 1.55 12.26
N VAL A 179 5.41 0.23 12.15
CA VAL A 179 5.55 -0.52 10.89
C VAL A 179 4.35 -1.43 10.72
N TRP A 180 3.71 -1.38 9.55
CA TRP A 180 2.63 -2.26 9.15
C TRP A 180 3.03 -3.09 7.94
N ILE A 181 2.94 -4.42 8.05
CA ILE A 181 3.32 -5.39 7.01
C ILE A 181 2.05 -5.99 6.44
N ASP A 182 1.79 -5.72 5.17
CA ASP A 182 0.59 -6.17 4.46
C ASP A 182 0.91 -6.37 2.95
N ALA A 183 1.94 -7.18 2.65
CA ALA A 183 2.40 -7.40 1.28
C ALA A 183 2.30 -8.88 0.88
N ASP A 184 3.39 -9.63 0.86
CA ASP A 184 3.39 -11.06 0.50
C ASP A 184 3.19 -11.96 1.73
N HIS A 185 2.42 -13.02 1.58
CA HIS A 185 2.03 -13.96 2.63
C HIS A 185 2.67 -15.34 2.49
N GLY A 186 3.70 -15.45 1.65
CA GLY A 186 4.44 -16.70 1.46
C GLY A 186 5.19 -17.15 2.71
N VAL A 187 5.59 -18.43 2.74
CA VAL A 187 6.37 -19.02 3.85
C VAL A 187 7.65 -18.23 4.12
N ASP A 188 7.92 -17.94 5.39
CA ASP A 188 9.05 -17.16 5.89
C ASP A 188 9.10 -15.68 5.40
N ILE A 189 8.11 -15.17 4.66
CA ILE A 189 8.13 -13.79 4.17
C ILE A 189 7.91 -12.83 5.34
N VAL A 190 6.78 -12.95 6.04
CA VAL A 190 6.45 -12.08 7.19
C VAL A 190 7.48 -12.26 8.32
N TYR A 191 8.01 -13.49 8.52
CA TYR A 191 9.10 -13.70 9.47
C TYR A 191 10.34 -12.89 9.10
N ASN A 192 10.76 -12.90 7.84
CA ASN A 192 11.92 -12.16 7.38
C ASN A 192 11.72 -10.64 7.50
N ASP A 193 10.52 -10.14 7.23
CA ASP A 193 10.21 -8.72 7.42
C ASP A 193 10.28 -8.33 8.90
N LEU A 194 9.67 -9.13 9.78
CA LEU A 194 9.78 -8.91 11.22
C LEU A 194 11.25 -8.88 11.69
N VAL A 195 12.07 -9.84 11.25
CA VAL A 195 13.51 -9.87 11.57
C VAL A 195 14.25 -8.64 11.06
N ASN A 196 13.97 -8.24 9.83
CA ASN A 196 14.67 -7.14 9.16
C ASN A 196 14.25 -5.76 9.71
N PHE A 197 12.97 -5.58 10.05
CA PHE A 197 12.48 -4.31 10.60
C PHE A 197 12.63 -4.20 12.11
N TRP A 198 12.77 -5.32 12.84
CA TRP A 198 12.93 -5.28 14.30
C TRP A 198 14.05 -4.39 14.81
N PRO A 199 15.28 -4.41 14.22
CA PRO A 199 16.33 -3.47 14.60
C PRO A 199 15.96 -2.01 14.36
N LYS A 200 15.14 -1.74 13.33
CA LYS A 200 14.72 -0.39 12.92
C LYS A 200 13.72 0.25 13.88
N MET A 201 12.97 -0.59 14.63
CA MET A 201 11.99 -0.12 15.59
C MET A 201 12.64 0.57 16.77
N ARG A 202 12.08 1.69 17.21
CA ARG A 202 12.41 2.32 18.50
C ARG A 202 11.86 1.52 19.66
N SER A 203 12.43 1.67 20.87
CA SER A 203 11.78 1.21 22.08
C SER A 203 10.44 1.93 22.26
N GLY A 204 9.38 1.18 22.53
CA GLY A 204 8.00 1.64 22.55
C GLY A 204 7.31 1.65 21.20
N GLY A 205 8.05 1.49 20.09
CA GLY A 205 7.50 1.37 18.74
C GLY A 205 6.73 0.06 18.54
N THR A 206 5.81 0.06 17.61
CA THR A 206 4.93 -1.08 17.29
C THR A 206 5.15 -1.54 15.86
N ILE A 207 5.43 -2.83 15.69
CA ILE A 207 5.40 -3.51 14.41
C ILE A 207 4.22 -4.48 14.37
N GLY A 208 3.48 -4.52 13.29
CA GLY A 208 2.33 -5.39 13.11
C GLY A 208 2.08 -5.70 11.65
N GLY A 209 1.03 -6.44 11.38
CA GLY A 209 0.62 -6.79 10.02
C GLY A 209 -0.77 -7.38 9.98
N ASP A 210 -1.28 -7.56 8.76
CA ASP A 210 -2.59 -8.16 8.49
C ASP A 210 -2.48 -9.66 8.21
N ASP A 211 -3.58 -10.25 7.82
CA ASP A 211 -3.71 -11.60 7.26
C ASP A 211 -3.26 -12.76 8.16
N ILE A 212 -3.38 -12.59 9.49
CA ILE A 212 -3.05 -13.64 10.47
C ILE A 212 -3.90 -14.91 10.31
N HIS A 213 -4.96 -14.88 9.51
CA HIS A 213 -5.79 -16.03 9.17
C HIS A 213 -5.09 -16.99 8.17
N TYR A 214 -4.07 -16.54 7.44
CA TYR A 214 -3.20 -17.43 6.67
C TYR A 214 -2.25 -18.17 7.60
N GLU A 215 -2.17 -19.49 7.42
CA GLU A 215 -1.34 -20.35 8.28
C GLU A 215 0.14 -19.97 8.21
N GLU A 216 0.62 -19.57 7.06
CA GLU A 216 1.98 -19.13 6.81
C GLU A 216 2.29 -17.88 7.65
N VAL A 217 1.44 -16.85 7.59
CA VAL A 217 1.59 -15.61 8.38
C VAL A 217 1.57 -15.92 9.88
N LEU A 218 0.59 -16.72 10.33
CA LEU A 218 0.48 -17.09 11.73
C LEU A 218 1.71 -17.85 12.24
N ASN A 219 2.26 -18.75 11.43
CA ASN A 219 3.45 -19.52 11.79
C ASN A 219 4.70 -18.64 11.82
N ASP A 220 4.83 -17.71 10.88
CA ASP A 220 5.92 -16.73 10.82
C ASP A 220 5.92 -15.82 12.07
N VAL A 221 4.77 -15.30 12.47
CA VAL A 221 4.62 -14.49 13.66
C VAL A 221 4.94 -15.28 14.93
N LYS A 222 4.46 -16.53 15.03
CA LYS A 222 4.79 -17.42 16.18
C LYS A 222 6.28 -17.75 16.23
N LYS A 223 6.91 -18.01 15.09
CA LYS A 223 8.35 -18.27 15.01
C LYS A 223 9.15 -17.07 15.52
N PHE A 224 8.84 -15.88 15.01
CA PHE A 224 9.49 -14.64 15.43
C PHE A 224 9.32 -14.37 16.92
N THR A 225 8.08 -14.41 17.43
CA THR A 225 7.80 -14.10 18.85
C THR A 225 8.46 -15.08 19.82
N LYS A 226 8.56 -16.35 19.44
CA LYS A 226 9.29 -17.36 20.21
C LYS A 226 10.79 -17.11 20.24
N GLU A 227 11.38 -16.78 19.08
CA GLU A 227 12.82 -16.56 18.95
C GLU A 227 13.27 -15.29 19.68
N TYR A 228 12.53 -14.21 19.51
CA TYR A 228 12.85 -12.90 20.10
C TYR A 228 12.30 -12.73 21.53
N GLN A 229 11.55 -13.71 22.04
CA GLN A 229 10.92 -13.71 23.38
C GLN A 229 10.08 -12.44 23.62
N VAL A 230 9.26 -12.08 22.64
CA VAL A 230 8.38 -10.92 22.67
C VAL A 230 6.91 -11.31 22.69
N ASP A 231 6.09 -10.45 23.28
CA ASP A 231 4.65 -10.65 23.35
C ASP A 231 3.98 -10.14 22.08
N VAL A 232 3.01 -10.88 21.58
CA VAL A 232 2.15 -10.50 20.45
C VAL A 232 0.71 -10.31 20.91
N LYS A 233 0.07 -9.27 20.38
CA LYS A 233 -1.37 -9.07 20.51
C LYS A 233 -2.01 -9.36 19.16
N TYR A 234 -2.96 -10.29 19.15
CA TYR A 234 -3.76 -10.60 17.98
C TYR A 234 -5.06 -9.78 17.99
N SER A 235 -5.52 -9.35 16.83
CA SER A 235 -6.86 -8.87 16.54
C SER A 235 -7.54 -9.84 15.57
N TYR A 236 -8.74 -9.51 15.07
CA TYR A 236 -9.50 -10.43 14.23
C TYR A 236 -8.68 -10.95 13.03
N ASN A 237 -8.00 -10.07 12.30
CA ASN A 237 -7.21 -10.43 11.13
C ASN A 237 -5.72 -10.01 11.22
N GLY A 238 -5.34 -9.24 12.22
CA GLY A 238 -4.02 -8.67 12.34
C GLY A 238 -3.28 -9.06 13.62
N PHE A 239 -2.03 -8.64 13.70
CA PHE A 239 -1.17 -8.82 14.88
C PHE A 239 -0.35 -7.56 15.17
N ARG A 240 0.09 -7.41 16.43
CA ARG A 240 0.95 -6.30 16.88
C ARG A 240 1.97 -6.75 17.89
N ILE A 241 3.18 -6.29 17.77
CA ILE A 241 4.31 -6.52 18.66
C ILE A 241 4.90 -5.16 19.04
N THR A 242 5.01 -4.87 20.33
CA THR A 242 5.63 -3.62 20.82
C THR A 242 7.04 -3.91 21.29
N LYS A 243 8.03 -3.17 20.77
CA LYS A 243 9.43 -3.28 21.19
C LYS A 243 9.61 -2.65 22.57
N LYS A 244 10.11 -3.43 23.53
CA LYS A 244 10.41 -2.97 24.90
C LYS A 244 11.71 -2.20 24.96
#